data_a7f6a68ebdfa0dc5a29e4af92b962a64
#
_entry.id   a7f6a68ebdfa0dc5a29e4af92b962a64
#
_cell.length_a   1.000
_cell.length_b   1.000
_cell.length_c   1.000
_cell.angle_alpha   90.00
_cell.angle_beta   90.00
_cell.angle_gamma   90.00
#
_symmetry.space_group_name_H-M   'P 1'
#
loop_
_entity.id
_entity.type
_entity.pdbx_description
1 polymer ?
#
loop_
_entity_poly.entity_id
_entity_poly.type
_entity_poly.pdbx_seq_one_letter_code
_entity_poly.pdbx_strand_id
1 'polypeptide(L)'
;MIRYFDASALAKRYVAEPHSKAVARLISDETAITGRLSEPEVASALARRHREGKLSLTERDRLLEAMQQDMASLYVVEISPEVSSLACRLLMRHKLRAGDSLHLASALILASRTNLTVQFVGFDEALNEAARQEGLELPVL
;
A
#
# COMPACT_ATOMS: atom_id res chain seq x y z
N MET A 1 -14.24 -3.30 -10.12
CA MET A 1 -12.83 -2.90 -10.00
C MET A 1 -12.43 -2.91 -8.55
N ILE A 2 -11.23 -3.35 -8.26
CA ILE A 2 -10.67 -3.29 -6.90
C ILE A 2 -9.39 -2.46 -6.92
N ARG A 3 -9.06 -1.85 -5.79
CA ARG A 3 -7.87 -1.01 -5.65
C ARG A 3 -6.95 -1.56 -4.57
N TYR A 4 -5.71 -1.79 -4.95
CA TYR A 4 -4.65 -2.16 -4.01
C TYR A 4 -3.85 -0.90 -3.64
N PHE A 5 -3.78 -0.63 -2.36
CA PHE A 5 -3.03 0.52 -1.81
C PHE A 5 -1.74 0.01 -1.20
N ASP A 6 -0.61 0.53 -1.67
CA ASP A 6 0.67 0.28 -1.00
C ASP A 6 0.76 1.12 0.28
N ALA A 7 1.84 0.98 1.03
CA ALA A 7 1.98 1.70 2.29
C ALA A 7 2.06 3.22 2.10
N SER A 8 2.66 3.70 1.01
CA SER A 8 2.77 5.14 0.75
C SER A 8 1.40 5.76 0.52
N ALA A 9 0.50 5.04 -0.16
CA ALA A 9 -0.87 5.48 -0.37
C ALA A 9 -1.70 5.38 0.90
N LEU A 10 -1.62 4.25 1.60
CA LEU A 10 -2.39 4.05 2.82
C LEU A 10 -2.01 5.05 3.91
N ALA A 11 -0.73 5.40 4.03
CA ALA A 11 -0.25 6.39 5.00
C ALA A 11 -0.93 7.76 4.84
N LYS A 12 -1.33 8.12 3.63
CA LYS A 12 -2.00 9.40 3.35
C LYS A 12 -3.38 9.52 4.00
N ARG A 13 -3.94 8.41 4.44
CA ARG A 13 -5.18 8.38 5.22
C ARG A 13 -4.95 8.90 6.65
N TYR A 14 -3.74 8.74 7.18
CA TYR A 14 -3.44 9.03 8.58
C TYR A 14 -2.63 10.31 8.79
N VAL A 15 -1.91 10.74 7.77
CA VAL A 15 -1.13 11.97 7.81
C VAL A 15 -1.50 12.84 6.60
N ALA A 16 -1.67 14.15 6.85
CA ALA A 16 -1.99 15.10 5.79
C ALA A 16 -0.76 15.31 4.91
N GLU A 17 -0.87 14.93 3.66
CA GLU A 17 0.18 15.02 2.64
C GLU A 17 -0.47 15.41 1.31
N PRO A 18 0.31 15.76 0.28
CA PRO A 18 -0.23 15.89 -1.07
C PRO A 18 -0.96 14.60 -1.47
N HIS A 19 -2.09 14.75 -2.16
CA HIS A 19 -2.98 13.66 -2.61
C HIS A 19 -3.78 12.95 -1.52
N SER A 20 -3.73 13.36 -0.25
CA SER A 20 -4.51 12.71 0.83
C SER A 20 -6.02 12.69 0.53
N LYS A 21 -6.56 13.79 -0.02
CA LYS A 21 -7.99 13.86 -0.40
C LYS A 21 -8.33 12.91 -1.53
N ALA A 22 -7.46 12.80 -2.53
CA ALA A 22 -7.64 11.88 -3.65
C ALA A 22 -7.63 10.43 -3.17
N VAL A 23 -6.70 10.06 -2.30
CA VAL A 23 -6.63 8.72 -1.71
C VAL A 23 -7.89 8.41 -0.89
N ALA A 24 -8.36 9.35 -0.09
CA ALA A 24 -9.58 9.16 0.71
C ALA A 24 -10.78 8.85 -0.19
N ARG A 25 -10.92 9.54 -1.33
CA ARG A 25 -11.97 9.25 -2.31
C ARG A 25 -11.82 7.86 -2.90
N LEU A 26 -10.62 7.48 -3.30
CA LEU A 26 -10.38 6.17 -3.89
C LEU A 26 -10.70 5.03 -2.91
N ILE A 27 -10.40 5.22 -1.63
CA ILE A 27 -10.72 4.22 -0.60
C ILE A 27 -12.23 4.08 -0.43
N SER A 28 -12.99 5.18 -0.49
CA SER A 28 -14.44 5.16 -0.27
C SER A 28 -15.24 4.67 -1.48
N ASP A 29 -14.71 4.83 -2.69
CA ASP A 29 -15.45 4.56 -3.93
C ASP A 29 -15.44 3.09 -4.34
N GLU A 30 -14.43 2.34 -3.96
CA GLU A 30 -14.22 0.95 -4.40
C GLU A 30 -13.73 0.08 -3.24
N THR A 31 -13.73 -1.23 -3.46
CA THR A 31 -13.13 -2.14 -2.49
C THR A 31 -11.65 -1.85 -2.32
N ALA A 32 -11.29 -1.43 -1.13
CA ALA A 32 -9.91 -1.11 -0.78
C ALA A 32 -9.21 -2.34 -0.20
N ILE A 33 -8.06 -2.64 -0.74
CA ILE A 33 -7.23 -3.78 -0.35
C ILE A 33 -5.80 -3.27 -0.14
N THR A 34 -5.11 -3.86 0.80
CA THR A 34 -3.68 -3.58 1.00
C THR A 34 -2.93 -4.88 1.30
N GLY A 35 -1.62 -4.80 1.39
CA GLY A 35 -0.79 -5.93 1.78
C GLY A 35 -0.44 -5.89 3.26
N ARG A 36 -0.10 -7.04 3.82
CA ARG A 36 0.26 -7.14 5.25
C ARG A 36 1.41 -6.22 5.63
N LEU A 37 2.36 -6.00 4.72
CA LEU A 37 3.50 -5.14 4.98
C LEU A 37 3.11 -3.67 5.26
N SER A 38 1.94 -3.23 4.80
CA SER A 38 1.47 -1.85 5.05
C SER A 38 1.39 -1.54 6.53
N GLU A 39 1.02 -2.49 7.36
CA GLU A 39 0.87 -2.25 8.80
C GLU A 39 2.18 -1.76 9.43
N PRO A 40 3.29 -2.51 9.38
CA PRO A 40 4.55 -2.01 9.95
C PRO A 40 5.13 -0.82 9.18
N GLU A 41 4.89 -0.71 7.88
CA GLU A 41 5.41 0.43 7.12
C GLU A 41 4.69 1.73 7.48
N VAL A 42 3.38 1.73 7.65
CA VAL A 42 2.64 2.90 8.12
C VAL A 42 3.03 3.24 9.57
N ALA A 43 3.16 2.23 10.43
CA ALA A 43 3.64 2.42 11.79
C ALA A 43 5.02 3.07 11.81
N SER A 44 5.92 2.63 10.94
CA SER A 44 7.26 3.23 10.78
C SER A 44 7.19 4.70 10.38
N ALA A 45 6.28 5.05 9.47
CA ALA A 45 6.09 6.45 9.06
C ALA A 45 5.59 7.32 10.21
N LEU A 46 4.64 6.82 11.01
CA LEU A 46 4.13 7.54 12.18
C LEU A 46 5.22 7.73 13.24
N ALA A 47 6.00 6.69 13.50
CA ALA A 47 7.12 6.76 14.45
C ALA A 47 8.16 7.79 14.01
N ARG A 48 8.48 7.83 12.73
CA ARG A 48 9.44 8.79 12.18
C ARG A 48 8.93 10.23 12.33
N ARG A 49 7.64 10.49 12.01
CA ARG A 49 7.04 11.81 12.15
C ARG A 49 7.07 12.30 13.61
N HIS A 50 6.84 11.38 14.54
CA HIS A 50 6.96 11.72 15.97
C HIS A 50 8.40 12.11 16.32
N ARG A 51 9.39 11.31 15.89
CA ARG A 51 10.81 11.61 16.16
C ARG A 51 11.25 12.93 15.54
N GLU A 52 10.65 13.32 14.41
CA GLU A 52 10.92 14.60 13.75
C GLU A 52 10.14 15.78 14.35
N GLY A 53 9.38 15.56 15.40
CA GLY A 53 8.60 16.61 16.06
C GLY A 53 7.32 17.02 15.33
N LYS A 54 6.89 16.26 14.32
CA LYS A 54 5.69 16.58 13.52
C LYS A 54 4.40 16.01 14.10
N LEU A 55 4.49 15.03 14.99
CA LEU A 55 3.37 14.45 15.70
C LEU A 55 3.71 14.39 17.19
N SER A 56 2.75 14.75 18.04
CA SER A 56 2.85 14.50 19.47
C SER A 56 2.77 13.00 19.74
N LEU A 57 3.16 12.59 20.94
CA LEU A 57 3.04 11.19 21.36
C LEU A 57 1.59 10.71 21.32
N THR A 58 0.66 11.56 21.82
CA THR A 58 -0.77 11.25 21.82
C THR A 58 -1.32 11.11 20.40
N GLU A 59 -0.95 12.00 19.49
CA GLU A 59 -1.36 11.94 18.09
C GLU A 59 -0.82 10.68 17.41
N ARG A 60 0.46 10.36 17.61
CA ARG A 60 1.08 9.16 17.06
C ARG A 60 0.33 7.91 17.49
N ASP A 61 0.07 7.77 18.79
CA ASP A 61 -0.58 6.59 19.35
C ASP A 61 -2.02 6.45 18.88
N ARG A 62 -2.75 7.58 18.78
CA ARG A 62 -4.11 7.58 18.25
C ARG A 62 -4.16 7.17 16.78
N LEU A 63 -3.25 7.67 15.96
CA LEU A 63 -3.18 7.32 14.55
C LEU A 63 -2.78 5.86 14.34
N LEU A 64 -1.84 5.35 15.15
CA LEU A 64 -1.46 3.94 15.12
C LEU A 64 -2.65 3.04 15.43
N GLU A 65 -3.41 3.37 16.47
CA GLU A 65 -4.62 2.60 16.84
C GLU A 65 -5.66 2.63 15.72
N ALA A 66 -5.91 3.81 15.13
CA ALA A 66 -6.84 3.95 14.01
C ALA A 66 -6.42 3.08 12.81
N MET A 67 -5.13 3.08 12.48
CA MET A 67 -4.59 2.27 11.40
C MET A 67 -4.77 0.77 11.68
N GLN A 68 -4.50 0.33 12.89
CA GLN A 68 -4.66 -1.08 13.27
C GLN A 68 -6.14 -1.52 13.22
N GLN A 69 -7.07 -0.63 13.61
CA GLN A 69 -8.50 -0.90 13.47
C GLN A 69 -8.91 -1.00 12.00
N ASP A 70 -8.40 -0.11 11.15
CA ASP A 70 -8.68 -0.17 9.71
C ASP A 70 -8.13 -1.44 9.09
N MET A 71 -6.92 -1.86 9.46
CA MET A 71 -6.34 -3.12 8.98
C MET A 71 -7.21 -4.34 9.32
N ALA A 72 -7.91 -4.30 10.45
CA ALA A 72 -8.81 -5.38 10.85
C ALA A 72 -10.08 -5.43 9.96
N SER A 73 -10.48 -4.32 9.34
CA SER A 73 -11.67 -4.25 8.50
C SER A 73 -11.38 -4.23 7.00
N LEU A 74 -10.16 -3.89 6.57
CA LEU A 74 -9.75 -3.96 5.18
C LEU A 74 -9.49 -5.41 4.77
N TYR A 75 -9.61 -5.69 3.47
CA TYR A 75 -9.06 -6.93 2.95
C TYR A 75 -7.56 -6.80 2.86
N VAL A 76 -6.83 -7.74 3.47
CA VAL A 76 -5.37 -7.71 3.53
C VAL A 76 -4.80 -8.93 2.84
N VAL A 77 -3.91 -8.71 1.87
CA VAL A 77 -3.15 -9.81 1.23
C VAL A 77 -1.98 -10.17 2.14
N GLU A 78 -1.98 -11.39 2.64
CA GLU A 78 -0.90 -11.87 3.51
C GLU A 78 0.37 -12.16 2.73
N ILE A 79 1.52 -12.07 3.40
CA ILE A 79 2.82 -12.43 2.80
C ILE A 79 2.94 -13.96 2.87
N SER A 80 2.36 -14.62 1.87
CA SER A 80 2.42 -16.07 1.71
C SER A 80 3.73 -16.47 1.02
N PRO A 81 4.09 -17.77 1.01
CA PRO A 81 5.19 -18.26 0.20
C PRO A 81 5.06 -17.90 -1.28
N GLU A 82 3.84 -17.90 -1.82
CA GLU A 82 3.56 -17.51 -3.21
C GLU A 82 3.89 -16.03 -3.45
N VAL A 83 3.46 -15.14 -2.56
CA VAL A 83 3.77 -13.70 -2.64
C VAL A 83 5.28 -13.48 -2.54
N SER A 84 5.93 -14.14 -1.59
CA SER A 84 7.38 -14.03 -1.40
C SER A 84 8.15 -14.49 -2.65
N SER A 85 7.76 -15.62 -3.21
CA SER A 85 8.39 -16.18 -4.40
C SER A 85 8.23 -15.25 -5.61
N LEU A 86 7.04 -14.71 -5.83
CA LEU A 86 6.81 -13.75 -6.92
C LEU A 86 7.62 -12.47 -6.69
N ALA A 87 7.70 -11.98 -5.45
CA ALA A 87 8.51 -10.80 -5.12
C ALA A 87 9.97 -10.99 -5.53
N CYS A 88 10.53 -12.19 -5.29
CA CYS A 88 11.90 -12.50 -5.72
C CYS A 88 12.05 -12.40 -7.23
N ARG A 89 11.10 -12.92 -8.00
CA ARG A 89 11.14 -12.83 -9.47
C ARG A 89 11.02 -11.37 -9.95
N LEU A 90 10.17 -10.57 -9.30
CA LEU A 90 10.01 -9.16 -9.63
C LEU A 90 11.29 -8.36 -9.39
N LEU A 91 12.03 -8.69 -8.32
CA LEU A 91 13.31 -8.06 -8.02
C LEU A 91 14.36 -8.34 -9.10
N MET A 92 14.28 -9.49 -9.78
CA MET A 92 15.18 -9.80 -10.89
C MET A 92 14.81 -9.06 -12.17
N ARG A 93 13.55 -8.65 -12.34
CA ARG A 93 13.08 -7.95 -13.54
C ARG A 93 13.05 -6.43 -13.42
N HIS A 94 12.91 -5.92 -12.20
CA HIS A 94 12.73 -4.50 -11.94
C HIS A 94 13.67 -4.03 -10.84
N LYS A 95 14.14 -2.79 -10.96
CA LYS A 95 14.94 -2.18 -9.91
C LYS A 95 14.01 -1.65 -8.81
N LEU A 96 13.72 -2.49 -7.82
CA LEU A 96 12.82 -2.20 -6.72
C LEU A 96 13.49 -2.54 -5.39
N ARG A 97 13.01 -1.92 -4.31
CA ARG A 97 13.33 -2.37 -2.95
C ARG A 97 12.46 -3.57 -2.60
N ALA A 98 12.91 -4.34 -1.62
CA ALA A 98 12.22 -5.57 -1.21
C ALA A 98 10.76 -5.30 -0.81
N GLY A 99 10.50 -4.27 0.00
CA GLY A 99 9.14 -3.91 0.39
C GLY A 99 8.23 -3.59 -0.80
N ASP A 100 8.75 -2.84 -1.78
CA ASP A 100 8.00 -2.49 -2.99
C ASP A 100 7.67 -3.75 -3.80
N SER A 101 8.60 -4.69 -3.90
CA SER A 101 8.35 -5.95 -4.61
C SER A 101 7.27 -6.79 -3.94
N LEU A 102 7.19 -6.76 -2.60
CA LEU A 102 6.14 -7.46 -1.86
C LEU A 102 4.76 -6.84 -2.11
N HIS A 103 4.67 -5.52 -2.19
CA HIS A 103 3.42 -4.85 -2.54
C HIS A 103 2.99 -5.18 -3.96
N LEU A 104 3.91 -5.12 -4.91
CA LEU A 104 3.61 -5.44 -6.30
C LEU A 104 3.18 -6.91 -6.45
N ALA A 105 3.91 -7.82 -5.82
CA ALA A 105 3.55 -9.24 -5.82
C ALA A 105 2.17 -9.49 -5.23
N SER A 106 1.84 -8.83 -4.12
CA SER A 106 0.52 -8.95 -3.49
C SER A 106 -0.60 -8.52 -4.43
N ALA A 107 -0.43 -7.38 -5.11
CA ALA A 107 -1.42 -6.89 -6.08
C ALA A 107 -1.57 -7.84 -7.28
N LEU A 108 -0.48 -8.38 -7.78
CA LEU A 108 -0.50 -9.31 -8.92
C LEU A 108 -1.16 -10.65 -8.56
N ILE A 109 -0.88 -11.20 -7.39
CA ILE A 109 -1.53 -12.41 -6.91
C ILE A 109 -3.04 -12.18 -6.77
N LEU A 110 -3.42 -11.04 -6.20
CA LEU A 110 -4.82 -10.65 -6.08
C LEU A 110 -5.51 -10.60 -7.45
N ALA A 111 -4.88 -9.95 -8.43
CA ALA A 111 -5.42 -9.86 -9.78
C ALA A 111 -5.60 -11.24 -10.42
N SER A 112 -4.61 -12.14 -10.24
CA SER A 112 -4.68 -13.49 -10.82
C SER A 112 -5.78 -14.35 -10.22
N ARG A 113 -6.14 -14.10 -8.95
CA ARG A 113 -7.15 -14.91 -8.24
C ARG A 113 -8.56 -14.41 -8.39
N THR A 114 -8.76 -13.14 -8.70
CA THR A 114 -10.10 -12.55 -8.72
C THR A 114 -10.69 -12.40 -10.10
N ASN A 115 -9.89 -12.43 -11.16
CA ASN A 115 -10.28 -12.09 -12.54
C ASN A 115 -10.89 -10.68 -12.65
N LEU A 116 -10.65 -9.81 -11.66
CA LEU A 116 -11.10 -8.43 -11.66
C LEU A 116 -9.93 -7.51 -12.04
N THR A 117 -10.27 -6.37 -12.59
CA THR A 117 -9.27 -5.32 -12.83
C THR A 117 -8.80 -4.78 -11.49
N VAL A 118 -7.49 -4.79 -11.27
CA VAL A 118 -6.87 -4.23 -10.08
C VAL A 118 -6.13 -2.95 -10.46
N GLN A 119 -6.49 -1.85 -9.80
CA GLN A 119 -5.71 -0.63 -9.85
C GLN A 119 -4.70 -0.62 -8.71
N PHE A 120 -3.46 -0.30 -9.03
CA PHE A 120 -2.39 -0.15 -8.06
C PHE A 120 -2.26 1.32 -7.66
N VAL A 121 -2.44 1.63 -6.38
CA VAL A 121 -2.38 2.99 -5.87
C VAL A 121 -1.13 3.16 -5.02
N GLY A 122 -0.18 3.92 -5.52
CA GLY A 122 1.09 4.20 -4.87
C GLY A 122 1.71 5.49 -5.41
N PHE A 123 2.74 5.98 -4.72
CA PHE A 123 3.34 7.28 -5.03
C PHE A 123 4.84 7.21 -5.34
N ASP A 124 5.37 6.02 -5.54
CA ASP A 124 6.76 5.82 -5.99
C ASP A 124 6.75 5.59 -7.51
N GLU A 125 7.46 6.42 -8.26
CA GLU A 125 7.45 6.35 -9.73
C GLU A 125 8.01 5.04 -10.25
N ALA A 126 9.09 4.53 -9.66
CA ALA A 126 9.70 3.27 -10.11
C ALA A 126 8.76 2.09 -9.86
N LEU A 127 8.09 2.06 -8.71
CA LEU A 127 7.14 1.01 -8.39
C LEU A 127 5.90 1.10 -9.30
N ASN A 128 5.38 2.31 -9.55
CA ASN A 128 4.25 2.51 -10.45
C ASN A 128 4.57 2.07 -11.87
N GLU A 129 5.77 2.35 -12.36
CA GLU A 129 6.19 1.90 -13.69
C GLU A 129 6.30 0.38 -13.76
N ALA A 130 6.84 -0.25 -12.73
CA ALA A 130 6.90 -1.71 -12.64
C ALA A 130 5.49 -2.31 -12.62
N ALA A 131 4.57 -1.72 -11.87
CA ALA A 131 3.17 -2.15 -11.82
C ALA A 131 2.51 -2.09 -13.21
N ARG A 132 2.75 -1.01 -13.95
CA ARG A 132 2.24 -0.85 -15.31
C ARG A 132 2.82 -1.91 -16.24
N GLN A 133 4.12 -2.16 -16.18
CA GLN A 133 4.79 -3.17 -17.00
C GLN A 133 4.28 -4.57 -16.70
N GLU A 134 3.87 -4.84 -15.47
CA GLU A 134 3.30 -6.13 -15.08
C GLU A 134 1.79 -6.23 -15.35
N GLY A 135 1.18 -5.22 -15.97
CA GLY A 135 -0.20 -5.28 -16.43
C GLY A 135 -1.25 -4.71 -15.47
N LEU A 136 -0.83 -4.07 -14.38
CA LEU A 136 -1.76 -3.40 -13.50
C LEU A 136 -2.12 -2.00 -14.03
N GLU A 137 -3.32 -1.56 -13.72
CA GLU A 137 -3.75 -0.19 -14.01
C GLU A 137 -3.34 0.76 -12.88
N LEU A 138 -3.16 2.02 -13.21
CA LEU A 138 -2.93 3.08 -12.24
C LEU A 138 -4.08 4.07 -12.30
N PRO A 139 -4.58 4.56 -11.15
CA PRO A 139 -5.63 5.57 -11.17
C PRO A 139 -5.10 6.92 -11.63
N VAL A 140 -5.99 7.74 -12.17
CA VAL A 140 -5.69 9.16 -12.41
C VAL A 140 -6.00 9.92 -11.14
N LEU A 141 -5.02 10.66 -10.63
CA LEU A 141 -5.14 11.41 -9.38
C LEU A 141 -5.19 12.92 -9.61
#